data_cf68945eeaca55c09fbce6ffc80da342
#
_entry.id   cf68945eeaca55c09fbce6ffc80da342
#
_cell.length_a   1.000
_cell.length_b   1.000
_cell.length_c   1.000
_cell.angle_alpha   90.00
_cell.angle_beta   90.00
_cell.angle_gamma   90.00
#
_symmetry.space_group_name_H-M   'P 1'
#
loop_
_entity.id
_entity.type
_entity.pdbx_description
1 polymer ?
#
loop_
_entity_poly.entity_id
_entity_poly.type
_entity_poly.pdbx_seq_one_letter_code
_entity_poly.pdbx_strand_id
1 'polypeptide(L)'
;MYEPYRGGTEEVEIAERVFEKYGVRIIFESNNFVNGGLFYEVSAAPEEDWLPTAKTIEEFLSLIPATLMREVSGGKEVWIYLCRDIHKGEESFGGFATYVSQYPFIAVDSSFRGDSAMAVLSHEAGHVFNYRLSIEGAAKWEKATPSEYYGENDLKHTIYDNDTSDVWFVSSYARTNAEEDRADTFS
;
A
#
# COMPACT_ATOMS: atom_id res chain seq x y z
N MET A 1 -22.79 -7.06 1.49
CA MET A 1 -22.90 -6.76 0.03
C MET A 1 -22.67 -5.26 -0.08
N TYR A 2 -21.59 -4.84 -0.73
CA TYR A 2 -21.27 -3.41 -0.91
C TYR A 2 -22.30 -2.80 -1.87
N GLU A 3 -22.97 -1.73 -1.48
CA GLU A 3 -23.83 -0.99 -2.41
C GLU A 3 -22.94 -0.21 -3.40
N PRO A 4 -23.24 -0.24 -4.70
CA PRO A 4 -22.48 0.55 -5.67
C PRO A 4 -22.63 2.05 -5.37
N TYR A 5 -21.61 2.82 -5.72
CA TYR A 5 -21.58 4.28 -5.53
C TYR A 5 -22.88 4.93 -5.99
N ARG A 6 -23.44 5.80 -5.15
CA ARG A 6 -24.62 6.61 -5.51
C ARG A 6 -24.16 8.02 -5.77
N GLY A 7 -24.14 8.42 -7.02
CA GLY A 7 -23.91 9.81 -7.40
C GLY A 7 -23.00 9.91 -8.62
N GLY A 8 -23.16 10.97 -9.40
CA GLY A 8 -22.32 11.31 -10.56
C GLY A 8 -21.28 12.37 -10.19
N THR A 9 -20.56 12.17 -9.07
CA THR A 9 -19.44 13.03 -8.69
C THR A 9 -18.15 12.55 -9.34
N GLU A 10 -17.17 13.43 -9.51
CA GLU A 10 -15.92 13.12 -10.21
C GLU A 10 -15.15 11.97 -9.54
N GLU A 11 -15.13 11.91 -8.21
CA GLU A 11 -14.49 10.83 -7.44
C GLU A 11 -15.17 9.47 -7.70
N VAL A 12 -16.49 9.44 -7.86
CA VAL A 12 -17.22 8.22 -8.19
C VAL A 12 -16.92 7.75 -9.60
N GLU A 13 -16.86 8.66 -10.57
CA GLU A 13 -16.47 8.33 -11.95
C GLU A 13 -15.04 7.78 -12.01
N ILE A 14 -14.12 8.32 -11.22
CA ILE A 14 -12.75 7.80 -11.09
C ILE A 14 -12.78 6.39 -10.50
N ALA A 15 -13.52 6.18 -9.43
CA ALA A 15 -13.60 4.87 -8.77
C ALA A 15 -14.18 3.80 -9.69
N GLU A 16 -15.16 4.12 -10.53
CA GLU A 16 -15.71 3.21 -11.53
C GLU A 16 -14.68 2.87 -12.61
N ARG A 17 -13.99 3.87 -13.19
CA ARG A 17 -12.93 3.63 -14.17
C ARG A 17 -11.79 2.78 -13.60
N VAL A 18 -11.36 3.06 -12.38
CA VAL A 18 -10.32 2.32 -11.67
C VAL A 18 -10.76 0.86 -11.48
N PHE A 19 -11.99 0.64 -11.06
CA PHE A 19 -12.54 -0.69 -10.89
C PHE A 19 -12.59 -1.47 -12.21
N GLU A 20 -13.14 -0.88 -13.24
CA GLU A 20 -13.26 -1.52 -14.56
C GLU A 20 -11.90 -1.89 -15.14
N LYS A 21 -10.94 -0.98 -15.04
CA LYS A 21 -9.62 -1.17 -15.67
C LYS A 21 -8.70 -2.08 -14.85
N TYR A 22 -8.62 -1.88 -13.53
CA TYR A 22 -7.60 -2.52 -12.67
C TYR A 22 -8.17 -3.59 -11.72
N GLY A 23 -9.49 -3.65 -11.52
CA GLY A 23 -10.11 -4.50 -10.50
C GLY A 23 -9.87 -4.00 -9.08
N VAL A 24 -9.59 -2.71 -8.94
CA VAL A 24 -9.37 -2.04 -7.66
C VAL A 24 -10.61 -1.26 -7.28
N ARG A 25 -11.12 -1.50 -6.07
CA ARG A 25 -12.30 -0.81 -5.52
C ARG A 25 -11.85 0.24 -4.53
N ILE A 26 -12.17 1.50 -4.79
CA ILE A 26 -11.95 2.61 -3.86
C ILE A 26 -13.13 2.67 -2.89
N ILE A 27 -12.87 2.71 -1.59
CA ILE A 27 -13.87 2.80 -0.53
C ILE A 27 -13.74 4.16 0.16
N PHE A 28 -14.69 5.04 -0.06
CA PHE A 28 -14.70 6.39 0.50
C PHE A 28 -15.22 6.42 1.94
N GLU A 29 -16.23 5.62 2.25
CA GLU A 29 -16.81 5.55 3.59
C GLU A 29 -16.25 4.40 4.38
N SER A 30 -15.35 4.68 5.30
CA SER A 30 -14.64 3.66 6.10
C SER A 30 -15.32 3.31 7.42
N ASN A 31 -16.53 3.80 7.69
CA ASN A 31 -17.21 3.69 8.99
C ASN A 31 -17.39 2.25 9.54
N ASN A 32 -17.28 1.23 8.71
CA ASN A 32 -17.45 -0.17 9.10
C ASN A 32 -16.15 -0.97 9.14
N PHE A 33 -15.03 -0.32 8.91
CA PHE A 33 -13.76 -0.99 8.68
C PHE A 33 -12.99 -1.34 9.96
N VAL A 34 -13.13 -0.52 10.98
CA VAL A 34 -12.19 -0.34 12.08
C VAL A 34 -12.11 -1.48 13.09
N ASN A 35 -13.11 -2.35 13.19
CA ASN A 35 -13.19 -3.32 14.29
C ASN A 35 -12.98 -4.79 13.91
N GLY A 36 -12.44 -5.07 12.74
CA GLY A 36 -12.20 -6.44 12.26
C GLY A 36 -10.99 -7.16 12.87
N GLY A 37 -10.53 -6.78 14.07
CA GLY A 37 -9.39 -7.42 14.72
C GLY A 37 -8.02 -6.98 14.21
N LEU A 38 -7.97 -5.94 13.38
CA LEU A 38 -6.73 -5.28 12.99
C LEU A 38 -6.30 -4.36 14.15
N PHE A 39 -5.01 -4.38 14.44
CA PHE A 39 -4.43 -3.63 15.57
C PHE A 39 -4.32 -2.12 15.31
N TYR A 40 -4.87 -1.62 14.19
CA TYR A 40 -4.84 -0.21 13.82
C TYR A 40 -6.14 0.50 14.17
N GLU A 41 -6.01 1.70 14.72
CA GLU A 41 -7.10 2.65 14.89
C GLU A 41 -7.08 3.60 13.69
N VAL A 42 -8.25 3.86 13.10
CA VAL A 42 -8.38 4.75 11.95
C VAL A 42 -9.63 5.61 12.07
N SER A 43 -9.59 6.82 11.53
CA SER A 43 -10.75 7.68 11.35
C SER A 43 -11.24 7.62 9.90
N ALA A 44 -12.50 7.95 9.66
CA ALA A 44 -13.02 8.09 8.29
C ALA A 44 -12.35 9.29 7.59
N ALA A 45 -12.05 9.12 6.31
CA ALA A 45 -11.59 10.23 5.47
C ALA A 45 -12.71 11.27 5.31
N PRO A 46 -12.45 12.58 5.50
CA PRO A 46 -13.42 13.62 5.21
C PRO A 46 -13.71 13.71 3.70
N GLU A 47 -14.92 14.13 3.33
CA GLU A 47 -15.36 14.16 1.91
C GLU A 47 -14.46 15.02 1.02
N GLU A 48 -13.89 16.11 1.55
CA GLU A 48 -12.97 16.97 0.82
C GLU A 48 -11.68 16.28 0.38
N ASP A 49 -11.34 15.14 0.99
CA ASP A 49 -10.16 14.34 0.62
C ASP A 49 -10.46 13.28 -0.43
N TRP A 50 -11.71 12.95 -0.68
CA TRP A 50 -12.07 11.83 -1.56
C TRP A 50 -11.56 12.02 -2.98
N LEU A 51 -11.90 13.16 -3.59
CA LEU A 51 -11.49 13.45 -4.96
C LEU A 51 -9.95 13.54 -5.14
N PRO A 52 -9.21 14.30 -4.30
CA PRO A 52 -7.75 14.34 -4.42
C PRO A 52 -7.12 12.96 -4.28
N THR A 53 -7.58 12.15 -3.31
CA THR A 53 -7.02 10.82 -3.09
C THR A 53 -7.39 9.84 -4.20
N ALA A 54 -8.62 9.89 -4.71
CA ALA A 54 -9.04 9.08 -5.86
C ALA A 54 -8.18 9.37 -7.11
N LYS A 55 -7.87 10.65 -7.38
CA LYS A 55 -6.96 11.06 -8.46
C LYS A 55 -5.55 10.48 -8.28
N THR A 56 -5.02 10.55 -7.07
CA THR A 56 -3.70 9.97 -6.78
C THR A 56 -3.69 8.45 -6.95
N ILE A 57 -4.75 7.75 -6.55
CA ILE A 57 -4.89 6.31 -6.77
C ILE A 57 -4.94 5.99 -8.28
N GLU A 58 -5.72 6.73 -9.06
CA GLU A 58 -5.81 6.54 -10.51
C GLU A 58 -4.44 6.79 -11.17
N GLU A 59 -3.73 7.84 -10.77
CA GLU A 59 -2.38 8.16 -11.23
C GLU A 59 -1.40 7.02 -10.90
N PHE A 60 -1.34 6.58 -9.65
CA PHE A 60 -0.51 5.45 -9.22
C PHE A 60 -0.78 4.20 -10.08
N LEU A 61 -2.04 3.81 -10.22
CA LEU A 61 -2.41 2.63 -10.99
C LEU A 61 -2.09 2.78 -12.49
N SER A 62 -1.96 4.00 -13.01
CA SER A 62 -1.57 4.24 -14.40
C SER A 62 -0.10 3.92 -14.68
N LEU A 63 0.73 3.86 -13.65
CA LEU A 63 2.17 3.56 -13.73
C LEU A 63 2.47 2.06 -13.80
N ILE A 64 1.50 1.21 -13.48
CA ILE A 64 1.65 -0.24 -13.45
C ILE A 64 0.79 -0.93 -14.51
N PRO A 65 1.15 -2.15 -14.96
CA PRO A 65 0.32 -2.91 -15.89
C PRO A 65 -1.11 -3.12 -15.37
N ALA A 66 -2.11 -2.86 -16.21
CA ALA A 66 -3.51 -2.91 -15.79
C ALA A 66 -3.96 -4.30 -15.26
N THR A 67 -3.30 -5.37 -15.69
CA THR A 67 -3.59 -6.74 -15.22
C THR A 67 -2.93 -7.08 -13.89
N LEU A 68 -1.90 -6.31 -13.47
CA LEU A 68 -1.08 -6.68 -12.32
C LEU A 68 -1.90 -6.82 -11.03
N MET A 69 -2.75 -5.83 -10.72
CA MET A 69 -3.59 -5.89 -9.51
C MET A 69 -4.54 -7.09 -9.52
N ARG A 70 -5.08 -7.46 -10.69
CA ARG A 70 -5.93 -8.65 -10.85
C ARG A 70 -5.16 -9.95 -10.69
N GLU A 71 -3.94 -10.01 -11.18
CA GLU A 71 -3.08 -11.20 -11.08
C GLU A 71 -2.64 -11.44 -9.64
N VAL A 72 -2.13 -10.41 -8.95
CA VAL A 72 -1.70 -10.53 -7.56
C VAL A 72 -2.83 -10.78 -6.59
N SER A 73 -4.04 -10.33 -6.90
CA SER A 73 -5.25 -10.63 -6.11
C SER A 73 -5.83 -12.02 -6.39
N GLY A 74 -5.28 -12.76 -7.37
CA GLY A 74 -5.82 -14.05 -7.82
C GLY A 74 -7.18 -13.90 -8.51
N GLY A 75 -7.39 -12.80 -9.23
CA GLY A 75 -8.65 -12.48 -9.92
C GLY A 75 -9.73 -11.92 -9.02
N LYS A 76 -9.43 -11.62 -7.75
CA LYS A 76 -10.34 -10.95 -6.82
C LYS A 76 -10.18 -9.43 -6.93
N GLU A 77 -11.08 -8.69 -6.30
CA GLU A 77 -10.94 -7.24 -6.15
C GLU A 77 -9.84 -6.93 -5.12
N VAL A 78 -9.08 -5.88 -5.37
CA VAL A 78 -8.25 -5.22 -4.36
C VAL A 78 -9.02 -4.02 -3.82
N TRP A 79 -9.13 -3.88 -2.52
CA TRP A 79 -9.85 -2.76 -1.91
C TRP A 79 -8.88 -1.73 -1.39
N ILE A 80 -9.08 -0.46 -1.74
CA ILE A 80 -8.34 0.67 -1.18
C ILE A 80 -9.31 1.53 -0.38
N TYR A 81 -9.12 1.56 0.94
CA TYR A 81 -9.89 2.36 1.88
C TYR A 81 -9.23 3.72 2.11
N LEU A 82 -10.01 4.77 1.98
CA LEU A 82 -9.60 6.11 2.36
C LEU A 82 -9.86 6.29 3.85
N CYS A 83 -8.82 6.54 4.59
CA CYS A 83 -8.83 6.72 6.04
C CYS A 83 -8.17 8.04 6.43
N ARG A 84 -8.23 8.35 7.70
CA ARG A 84 -7.48 9.41 8.38
C ARG A 84 -6.91 8.87 9.67
N ASP A 85 -5.79 9.48 10.11
CA ASP A 85 -5.23 9.25 11.43
C ASP A 85 -5.03 7.76 11.73
N ILE A 86 -4.25 7.09 10.89
CA ILE A 86 -3.95 5.66 11.07
C ILE A 86 -2.92 5.51 12.19
N HIS A 87 -3.29 4.84 13.29
CA HIS A 87 -2.45 4.65 14.47
C HIS A 87 -2.36 3.21 14.92
N LYS A 88 -1.24 2.90 15.58
CA LYS A 88 -1.08 1.68 16.39
C LYS A 88 -0.40 2.07 17.70
N GLY A 89 -1.20 2.29 18.73
CA GLY A 89 -0.73 2.90 19.96
C GLY A 89 -0.30 4.36 19.73
N GLU A 90 0.96 4.69 20.01
CA GLU A 90 1.50 6.04 19.79
C GLU A 90 2.11 6.24 18.38
N GLU A 91 2.22 5.20 17.59
CA GLU A 91 2.80 5.25 16.24
C GLU A 91 1.74 5.62 15.21
N SER A 92 2.10 6.53 14.28
CA SER A 92 1.25 6.95 13.15
C SER A 92 1.78 6.37 11.84
N PHE A 93 0.88 6.01 10.93
CA PHE A 93 1.21 5.38 9.66
C PHE A 93 0.53 6.13 8.50
N GLY A 94 1.19 6.17 7.34
CA GLY A 94 0.59 6.68 6.10
C GLY A 94 -0.37 5.70 5.46
N GLY A 95 -0.20 4.42 5.72
CA GLY A 95 -1.01 3.33 5.19
C GLY A 95 -0.73 2.03 5.89
N PHE A 96 -1.46 1.00 5.51
CA PHE A 96 -1.13 -0.39 5.77
C PHE A 96 -1.86 -1.32 4.80
N ALA A 97 -1.28 -2.47 4.53
CA ALA A 97 -1.88 -3.50 3.70
C ALA A 97 -2.10 -4.81 4.46
N THR A 98 -3.17 -5.52 4.14
CA THR A 98 -3.48 -6.83 4.72
C THR A 98 -4.49 -7.59 3.85
N TYR A 99 -4.92 -8.77 4.32
CA TYR A 99 -5.99 -9.55 3.72
C TYR A 99 -7.19 -9.63 4.66
N VAL A 100 -8.36 -9.29 4.16
CA VAL A 100 -9.63 -9.50 4.85
C VAL A 100 -10.45 -10.51 4.06
N SER A 101 -10.77 -11.65 4.69
CA SER A 101 -11.59 -12.71 4.05
C SER A 101 -11.11 -13.08 2.64
N GLN A 102 -9.79 -13.14 2.43
CA GLN A 102 -9.12 -13.43 1.16
C GLN A 102 -9.13 -12.29 0.12
N TYR A 103 -9.61 -11.10 0.44
CA TYR A 103 -9.47 -9.90 -0.38
C TYR A 103 -8.24 -9.13 0.08
N PRO A 104 -7.29 -8.84 -0.81
CA PRO A 104 -6.21 -7.91 -0.49
C PRO A 104 -6.80 -6.52 -0.31
N PHE A 105 -6.32 -5.83 0.70
CA PHE A 105 -6.84 -4.55 1.05
C PHE A 105 -5.72 -3.63 1.51
N ILE A 106 -5.82 -2.37 1.11
CA ILE A 106 -4.91 -1.30 1.46
C ILE A 106 -5.73 -0.22 2.17
N ALA A 107 -5.28 0.27 3.30
CA ALA A 107 -5.76 1.51 3.89
C ALA A 107 -4.72 2.61 3.62
N VAL A 108 -5.17 3.79 3.22
CA VAL A 108 -4.31 4.95 3.00
C VAL A 108 -4.81 6.14 3.80
N ASP A 109 -3.91 6.86 4.45
CA ASP A 109 -4.25 8.14 5.08
C ASP A 109 -4.41 9.20 4.01
N SER A 110 -5.64 9.69 3.87
CA SER A 110 -6.05 10.66 2.87
C SER A 110 -5.50 12.07 3.10
N SER A 111 -4.72 12.30 4.16
CA SER A 111 -4.00 13.57 4.36
C SER A 111 -2.74 13.71 3.52
N PHE A 112 -2.15 12.59 3.11
CA PHE A 112 -0.99 12.61 2.23
C PHE A 112 -1.35 13.14 0.84
N ARG A 113 -0.42 13.84 0.20
CA ARG A 113 -0.60 14.48 -1.11
C ARG A 113 0.65 14.32 -1.97
N GLY A 114 0.47 14.37 -3.30
CA GLY A 114 1.56 14.33 -4.26
C GLY A 114 2.49 13.14 -4.05
N ASP A 115 3.80 13.38 -4.07
CA ASP A 115 4.81 12.33 -3.98
C ASP A 115 4.70 11.49 -2.69
N SER A 116 4.32 12.10 -1.57
CA SER A 116 4.14 11.36 -0.31
C SER A 116 2.97 10.36 -0.39
N ALA A 117 1.86 10.71 -1.03
CA ALA A 117 0.74 9.80 -1.23
C ALA A 117 1.10 8.68 -2.22
N MET A 118 1.87 9.01 -3.27
CA MET A 118 2.38 8.03 -4.24
C MET A 118 3.31 7.03 -3.56
N ALA A 119 4.23 7.49 -2.72
CA ALA A 119 5.15 6.63 -1.97
C ALA A 119 4.39 5.66 -1.04
N VAL A 120 3.40 6.16 -0.28
CA VAL A 120 2.55 5.31 0.56
C VAL A 120 1.82 4.26 -0.27
N LEU A 121 1.15 4.66 -1.35
CA LEU A 121 0.42 3.72 -2.22
C LEU A 121 1.33 2.66 -2.84
N SER A 122 2.53 3.05 -3.29
CA SER A 122 3.51 2.14 -3.87
C SER A 122 4.00 1.13 -2.85
N HIS A 123 4.34 1.59 -1.63
CA HIS A 123 4.77 0.75 -0.53
C HIS A 123 3.70 -0.28 -0.14
N GLU A 124 2.46 0.16 0.08
CA GLU A 124 1.36 -0.73 0.46
C GLU A 124 0.98 -1.71 -0.66
N ALA A 125 1.07 -1.29 -1.93
CA ALA A 125 0.92 -2.19 -3.06
C ALA A 125 2.05 -3.24 -3.10
N GLY A 126 3.27 -2.86 -2.71
CA GLY A 126 4.40 -3.77 -2.54
C GLY A 126 4.09 -4.91 -1.57
N HIS A 127 3.45 -4.61 -0.43
CA HIS A 127 2.96 -5.65 0.48
C HIS A 127 1.92 -6.57 -0.17
N VAL A 128 0.97 -6.03 -0.94
CA VAL A 128 -0.01 -6.86 -1.67
C VAL A 128 0.69 -7.78 -2.65
N PHE A 129 1.72 -7.32 -3.37
CA PHE A 129 2.51 -8.16 -4.28
C PHE A 129 3.30 -9.21 -3.53
N ASN A 130 3.88 -8.85 -2.39
CA ASN A 130 4.63 -9.77 -1.52
C ASN A 130 3.78 -10.97 -1.06
N TYR A 131 2.51 -10.79 -0.77
CA TYR A 131 1.60 -11.89 -0.39
C TYR A 131 1.44 -12.96 -1.50
N ARG A 132 1.76 -12.63 -2.74
CA ARG A 132 1.74 -13.58 -3.88
C ARG A 132 3.12 -14.07 -4.27
N LEU A 133 4.16 -13.59 -3.60
CA LEU A 133 5.50 -14.09 -3.85
C LEU A 133 5.58 -15.58 -3.51
N SER A 134 6.07 -16.38 -4.45
CA SER A 134 6.27 -17.80 -4.20
C SER A 134 7.35 -18.02 -3.14
N ILE A 135 7.33 -19.19 -2.48
CA ILE A 135 8.39 -19.60 -1.54
C ILE A 135 9.76 -19.51 -2.21
N GLU A 136 9.87 -19.90 -3.49
CA GLU A 136 11.11 -19.78 -4.27
C GLU A 136 11.51 -18.31 -4.50
N GLY A 137 10.54 -17.44 -4.79
CA GLY A 137 10.76 -16.01 -4.96
C GLY A 137 11.25 -15.35 -3.67
N ALA A 138 10.61 -15.65 -2.54
CA ALA A 138 11.04 -15.18 -1.23
C ALA A 138 12.48 -15.65 -0.90
N ALA A 139 12.79 -16.93 -1.13
CA ALA A 139 14.13 -17.48 -0.90
C ALA A 139 15.20 -16.87 -1.82
N LYS A 140 14.85 -16.44 -3.04
CA LYS A 140 15.78 -15.70 -3.92
C LYS A 140 16.05 -14.30 -3.40
N TRP A 141 15.00 -13.63 -2.87
CA TRP A 141 15.17 -12.32 -2.26
C TRP A 141 16.08 -12.38 -1.04
N GLU A 142 15.83 -13.30 -0.11
CA GLU A 142 16.63 -13.49 1.09
C GLU A 142 18.11 -13.82 0.80
N LYS A 143 18.39 -14.42 -0.36
CA LYS A 143 19.77 -14.62 -0.81
C LYS A 143 20.41 -13.37 -1.38
N ALA A 144 19.61 -12.46 -1.95
CA ALA A 144 20.10 -11.20 -2.48
C ALA A 144 20.41 -10.20 -1.38
N THR A 145 19.63 -10.20 -0.30
CA THR A 145 19.83 -9.33 0.86
C THR A 145 20.22 -10.18 2.08
N PRO A 146 21.43 -10.02 2.63
CA PRO A 146 21.85 -10.76 3.80
C PRO A 146 20.96 -10.51 5.01
N SER A 147 20.44 -11.59 5.61
CA SER A 147 19.46 -11.51 6.71
C SER A 147 20.01 -10.85 7.98
N GLU A 148 21.33 -10.90 8.18
CA GLU A 148 22.03 -10.26 9.30
C GLU A 148 22.01 -8.73 9.25
N TYR A 149 21.68 -8.14 8.09
CA TYR A 149 21.60 -6.68 7.94
C TYR A 149 20.23 -6.11 8.36
N TYR A 150 19.22 -6.95 8.46
CA TYR A 150 17.92 -6.49 8.97
C TYR A 150 17.98 -6.18 10.45
N GLY A 151 17.24 -5.15 10.87
CA GLY A 151 17.13 -4.73 12.27
C GLY A 151 18.31 -3.91 12.80
N GLU A 152 19.35 -3.66 12.02
CA GLU A 152 20.42 -2.74 12.41
C GLU A 152 19.93 -1.29 12.42
N ASN A 153 20.21 -0.55 13.50
CA ASN A 153 19.77 0.84 13.67
C ASN A 153 20.65 1.88 12.97
N ASP A 154 21.72 1.48 12.33
CA ASP A 154 22.57 2.39 11.58
C ASP A 154 22.13 2.48 10.10
N LEU A 155 22.51 3.56 9.42
CA LEU A 155 22.14 3.76 8.00
C LEU A 155 23.11 3.10 7.02
N LYS A 156 23.97 2.20 7.49
CA LYS A 156 24.88 1.48 6.59
C LYS A 156 24.09 0.66 5.58
N HIS A 157 24.67 0.51 4.40
CA HIS A 157 24.11 -0.26 3.28
C HIS A 157 22.77 0.30 2.73
N THR A 158 22.42 1.55 3.02
CA THR A 158 21.29 2.24 2.38
C THR A 158 21.79 3.23 1.32
N ILE A 159 20.90 3.64 0.42
CA ILE A 159 21.23 4.66 -0.61
C ILE A 159 21.66 6.01 -0.02
N TYR A 160 21.39 6.24 1.26
CA TYR A 160 21.79 7.47 1.98
C TYR A 160 23.16 7.34 2.65
N ASP A 161 23.76 6.15 2.63
CA ASP A 161 25.12 5.96 3.10
C ASP A 161 26.11 6.56 2.10
N ASN A 162 27.15 7.23 2.60
CA ASN A 162 28.20 7.80 1.76
C ASN A 162 29.09 6.74 1.10
N ASP A 163 29.10 5.52 1.62
CA ASP A 163 29.74 4.37 0.99
C ASP A 163 28.74 3.59 0.14
N THR A 164 28.70 3.92 -1.14
CA THR A 164 27.77 3.29 -2.11
C THR A 164 28.31 1.98 -2.69
N SER A 165 29.44 1.49 -2.22
CA SER A 165 30.06 0.25 -2.75
C SER A 165 29.29 -0.99 -2.34
N ASP A 166 28.46 -0.93 -1.31
CA ASP A 166 27.78 -2.06 -0.70
C ASP A 166 26.37 -1.68 -0.23
N VAL A 167 25.57 -1.13 -1.13
CA VAL A 167 24.18 -0.71 -0.86
C VAL A 167 23.26 -1.91 -1.02
N TRP A 168 22.54 -2.27 0.05
CA TRP A 168 21.58 -3.37 0.09
C TRP A 168 20.13 -2.87 0.14
N PHE A 169 19.89 -1.70 0.73
CA PHE A 169 18.56 -1.20 1.03
C PHE A 169 18.29 0.15 0.37
N VAL A 170 17.09 0.30 -0.17
CA VAL A 170 16.63 1.56 -0.78
C VAL A 170 16.29 2.64 0.25
N SER A 171 16.03 2.25 1.50
CA SER A 171 15.71 3.16 2.60
C SER A 171 16.17 2.60 3.95
N SER A 172 16.15 3.44 4.99
CA SER A 172 16.36 2.97 6.36
C SER A 172 15.19 2.11 6.85
N TYR A 173 13.99 2.30 6.32
CA TYR A 173 12.81 1.51 6.68
C TYR A 173 12.83 0.11 6.08
N ALA A 174 13.35 -0.05 4.87
CA ALA A 174 13.61 -1.34 4.23
C ALA A 174 14.42 -2.31 5.11
N ARG A 175 15.27 -1.79 6.00
CA ARG A 175 16.07 -2.58 6.93
C ARG A 175 15.29 -3.22 8.09
N THR A 176 14.04 -2.86 8.28
CA THR A 176 13.21 -3.40 9.37
C THR A 176 13.08 -4.92 9.26
N ASN A 177 12.77 -5.42 8.09
CA ASN A 177 12.66 -6.84 7.77
C ASN A 177 12.51 -7.06 6.26
N ALA A 178 12.55 -8.31 5.83
CA ALA A 178 12.46 -8.67 4.41
C ALA A 178 11.12 -8.31 3.73
N GLU A 179 10.04 -8.10 4.46
CA GLU A 179 8.76 -7.69 3.91
C GLU A 179 8.76 -6.20 3.59
N GLU A 180 9.29 -5.38 4.50
CA GLU A 180 9.47 -3.94 4.31
C GLU A 180 10.48 -3.64 3.21
N ASP A 181 11.58 -4.41 3.15
CA ASP A 181 12.58 -4.30 2.09
C ASP A 181 11.96 -4.50 0.70
N ARG A 182 11.13 -5.52 0.54
CA ARG A 182 10.43 -5.76 -0.72
C ARG A 182 9.40 -4.66 -1.05
N ALA A 183 8.66 -4.20 -0.05
CA ALA A 183 7.68 -3.15 -0.22
C ALA A 183 8.33 -1.81 -0.62
N ASP A 184 9.38 -1.42 0.08
CA ASP A 184 10.13 -0.20 -0.22
C ASP A 184 10.88 -0.25 -1.55
N THR A 185 11.40 -1.43 -1.93
CA THR A 185 12.05 -1.58 -3.24
C THR A 185 11.05 -1.44 -4.40
N PHE A 186 9.78 -1.75 -4.16
CA PHE A 186 8.71 -1.53 -5.13
C PHE A 186 8.31 -0.05 -5.23
N SER A 187 8.40 0.71 -4.14
CA SER A 187 7.99 2.11 -4.08
C SER A 187 9.01 3.05 -4.73
#